data_65fd012b9b255bf8fcc3ea7c49518005
#
_entry.id   65fd012b9b255bf8fcc3ea7c49518005
#
_cell.length_a   1.000
_cell.length_b   1.000
_cell.length_c   1.000
_cell.angle_alpha   90.00
_cell.angle_beta   90.00
_cell.angle_gamma   90.00
#
_symmetry.space_group_name_H-M   'P 1'
#
loop_
_entity.id
_entity.type
_entity.pdbx_description
1 polymer ?
#
loop_
_entity_poly.entity_id
_entity_poly.type
_entity_poly.pdbx_seq_one_letter_code
_entity_poly.pdbx_strand_id
1 'polypeptide(L)'
;VRFTLPREEAIALMKEKGEPYKVELIEELPEDAEISFYQQGDFVDLCAGPHLMSTKQIKAFKLISSSGAYWRGSEKNKMLTRVYGTAFTKTADLDAYLAHLEDIKKRDHNRLGREMELFTTVDVIGQGLPLLMPKGAKIIQTLQRWIEDLEESRGYVRTKTPFMAKSDLYKISGHWDHYKEGMFVIGDEKNDKEVLALRPMTCPFQYYVYKASQKSYKDLPIRLAETSTLFRNEDSGEMHGLTRVRQFTISEAHLIVRPDQMDEEFKGCIDLARYCLRTLGLEEDVTYRLSKWDPNNKEKYIGTEEV
;
A
#
# COMPACT_ATOMS: atom_id res chain seq x y z
N VAL A 1 18.62 10.86 -28.57
CA VAL A 1 19.99 10.95 -28.04
C VAL A 1 19.93 11.42 -26.59
N ARG A 2 20.65 10.76 -25.67
CA ARG A 2 20.84 11.24 -24.30
C ARG A 2 22.02 12.22 -24.24
N PHE A 3 21.90 13.31 -23.52
CA PHE A 3 22.99 14.23 -23.19
C PHE A 3 22.81 14.80 -21.76
N THR A 4 23.86 15.33 -21.21
CA THR A 4 23.86 15.94 -19.87
C THR A 4 24.30 17.38 -19.96
N LEU A 5 23.80 18.22 -19.07
CA LEU A 5 24.17 19.61 -18.96
C LEU A 5 24.52 19.97 -17.51
N PRO A 6 25.45 20.92 -17.31
CA PRO A 6 25.60 21.58 -16.02
C PRO A 6 24.29 22.23 -15.57
N ARG A 7 24.08 22.35 -14.27
CA ARG A 7 22.81 22.86 -13.68
C ARG A 7 22.37 24.21 -14.26
N GLU A 8 23.28 25.14 -14.38
CA GLU A 8 22.96 26.48 -14.89
C GLU A 8 22.49 26.45 -16.36
N GLU A 9 23.18 25.66 -17.19
CA GLU A 9 22.80 25.46 -18.59
C GLU A 9 21.48 24.72 -18.74
N ALA A 10 21.23 23.72 -17.89
CA ALA A 10 19.97 22.97 -17.84
C ALA A 10 18.79 23.89 -17.48
N ILE A 11 18.96 24.74 -16.48
CA ILE A 11 17.96 25.75 -16.08
C ILE A 11 17.73 26.75 -17.23
N ALA A 12 18.79 27.27 -17.86
CA ALA A 12 18.69 28.18 -18.97
C ALA A 12 17.88 27.58 -20.14
N LEU A 13 18.18 26.33 -20.51
CA LEU A 13 17.48 25.61 -21.57
C LEU A 13 15.98 25.45 -21.25
N MET A 14 15.63 25.11 -20.00
CA MET A 14 14.23 24.94 -19.62
C MET A 14 13.47 26.27 -19.52
N LYS A 15 14.15 27.35 -19.13
CA LYS A 15 13.58 28.71 -19.17
C LYS A 15 13.31 29.16 -20.59
N GLU A 16 14.25 28.94 -21.51
CA GLU A 16 14.08 29.24 -22.95
C GLU A 16 12.89 28.49 -23.55
N LYS A 17 12.70 27.24 -23.16
CA LYS A 17 11.57 26.40 -23.60
C LYS A 17 10.24 26.72 -22.91
N GLY A 18 10.22 27.62 -21.93
CA GLY A 18 9.00 27.98 -21.19
C GLY A 18 8.48 26.86 -20.26
N GLU A 19 9.38 26.05 -19.69
CA GLU A 19 9.08 24.88 -18.85
C GLU A 19 9.33 25.13 -17.35
N PRO A 20 8.53 25.97 -16.67
CA PRO A 20 8.80 26.41 -15.30
C PRO A 20 8.85 25.27 -14.29
N TYR A 21 8.02 24.24 -14.48
CA TYR A 21 8.00 23.08 -13.58
C TYR A 21 9.27 22.23 -13.67
N LYS A 22 9.91 22.18 -14.85
CA LYS A 22 11.20 21.49 -15.02
C LYS A 22 12.34 22.29 -14.42
N VAL A 23 12.26 23.63 -14.46
CA VAL A 23 13.20 24.49 -13.73
C VAL A 23 13.13 24.19 -12.24
N GLU A 24 11.93 24.19 -11.66
CA GLU A 24 11.70 23.85 -10.24
C GLU A 24 12.25 22.47 -9.88
N LEU A 25 12.03 21.47 -10.74
CA LEU A 25 12.56 20.11 -10.51
C LEU A 25 14.10 20.10 -10.53
N ILE A 26 14.74 20.84 -11.43
CA ILE A 26 16.22 20.91 -11.51
C ILE A 26 16.80 21.61 -10.27
N GLU A 27 16.15 22.68 -9.82
CA GLU A 27 16.61 23.44 -8.64
C GLU A 27 16.58 22.61 -7.35
N GLU A 28 15.69 21.64 -7.25
CA GLU A 28 15.55 20.75 -6.08
C GLU A 28 16.45 19.52 -6.11
N LEU A 29 17.05 19.19 -7.25
CA LEU A 29 17.99 18.05 -7.30
C LEU A 29 19.20 18.29 -6.39
N PRO A 30 19.79 17.25 -5.78
CA PRO A 30 21.06 17.36 -5.06
C PRO A 30 22.14 18.06 -5.89
N GLU A 31 23.07 18.76 -5.24
CA GLU A 31 24.10 19.55 -5.94
C GLU A 31 24.98 18.69 -6.89
N ASP A 32 25.22 17.45 -6.53
CA ASP A 32 26.02 16.48 -7.27
C ASP A 32 25.20 15.66 -8.28
N ALA A 33 23.90 15.92 -8.43
CA ALA A 33 23.05 15.17 -9.35
C ALA A 33 23.42 15.43 -10.82
N GLU A 34 23.54 14.32 -11.57
CA GLU A 34 23.67 14.38 -13.03
C GLU A 34 22.34 14.77 -13.67
N ILE A 35 22.30 15.91 -14.36
CA ILE A 35 21.10 16.40 -15.03
C ILE A 35 21.12 15.96 -16.49
N SER A 36 20.23 15.02 -16.82
CA SER A 36 20.17 14.43 -18.15
C SER A 36 18.90 14.78 -18.91
N PHE A 37 19.08 14.86 -20.23
CA PHE A 37 18.04 15.16 -21.20
C PHE A 37 18.00 14.06 -22.27
N TYR A 38 16.82 13.91 -22.86
CA TYR A 38 16.63 13.07 -24.04
C TYR A 38 16.10 13.90 -25.20
N GLN A 39 16.76 13.79 -26.34
CA GLN A 39 16.37 14.47 -27.57
C GLN A 39 15.92 13.46 -28.63
N GLN A 40 14.79 13.76 -29.26
CA GLN A 40 14.23 13.06 -30.41
C GLN A 40 13.74 14.06 -31.46
N GLY A 41 14.48 14.24 -32.54
CA GLY A 41 14.25 15.33 -33.47
C GLY A 41 14.35 16.67 -32.76
N ASP A 42 13.33 17.50 -32.88
CA ASP A 42 13.26 18.82 -32.23
C ASP A 42 12.74 18.77 -30.80
N PHE A 43 12.25 17.61 -30.37
CA PHE A 43 11.76 17.41 -28.99
C PHE A 43 12.90 17.10 -28.04
N VAL A 44 13.05 17.92 -27.01
CA VAL A 44 14.04 17.77 -25.94
C VAL A 44 13.32 17.81 -24.61
N ASP A 45 13.59 16.86 -23.74
CA ASP A 45 12.99 16.80 -22.42
C ASP A 45 13.96 16.36 -21.32
N LEU A 46 13.75 16.91 -20.10
CA LEU A 46 14.42 16.52 -18.88
C LEU A 46 13.96 15.12 -18.48
N CYS A 47 14.88 14.17 -18.36
CA CYS A 47 14.55 12.82 -17.95
C CYS A 47 15.78 12.06 -17.42
N ALA A 48 15.63 11.37 -16.30
CA ALA A 48 16.69 10.51 -15.77
C ALA A 48 16.92 9.25 -16.62
N GLY A 49 15.89 8.81 -17.39
CA GLY A 49 15.94 7.60 -18.19
C GLY A 49 15.72 6.31 -17.38
N PRO A 50 16.05 5.12 -17.92
CA PRO A 50 16.52 4.92 -19.30
C PRO A 50 15.40 5.03 -20.35
N HIS A 51 15.78 5.37 -21.60
CA HIS A 51 14.88 5.35 -22.75
C HIS A 51 15.27 4.23 -23.73
N LEU A 52 14.30 3.84 -24.57
CA LEU A 52 14.57 2.96 -25.69
C LEU A 52 15.56 3.62 -26.67
N MET A 53 16.49 2.85 -27.19
CA MET A 53 17.47 3.32 -28.19
C MET A 53 16.80 3.72 -29.52
N SER A 54 15.61 3.18 -29.81
CA SER A 54 14.85 3.48 -31.01
C SER A 54 13.36 3.22 -30.79
N THR A 55 12.53 4.14 -31.24
CA THR A 55 11.06 3.98 -31.27
C THR A 55 10.57 2.94 -32.28
N LYS A 56 11.45 2.41 -33.14
CA LYS A 56 11.12 1.32 -34.10
C LYS A 56 10.56 0.05 -33.46
N GLN A 57 10.87 -0.15 -32.16
CA GLN A 57 10.35 -1.30 -31.40
C GLN A 57 8.88 -1.12 -30.98
N ILE A 58 8.39 0.10 -30.93
CA ILE A 58 7.00 0.42 -30.60
C ILE A 58 6.16 0.22 -31.88
N LYS A 59 5.47 -0.91 -31.97
CA LYS A 59 4.63 -1.24 -33.13
C LYS A 59 3.18 -0.85 -32.92
N ALA A 60 2.74 -0.79 -31.67
CA ALA A 60 1.39 -0.44 -31.31
C ALA A 60 1.40 0.45 -30.07
N PHE A 61 0.63 1.54 -30.09
CA PHE A 61 0.42 2.39 -28.93
C PHE A 61 -1.01 2.92 -28.89
N LYS A 62 -1.47 3.28 -27.69
CA LYS A 62 -2.79 3.88 -27.47
C LYS A 62 -2.72 4.92 -26.37
N LEU A 63 -3.31 6.09 -26.62
CA LEU A 63 -3.66 7.01 -25.54
C LEU A 63 -4.96 6.51 -24.90
N ILE A 64 -4.93 6.32 -23.58
CA ILE A 64 -6.02 5.66 -22.84
C ILE A 64 -6.95 6.71 -22.25
N SER A 65 -6.41 7.73 -21.58
CA SER A 65 -7.19 8.75 -20.92
C SER A 65 -6.39 10.03 -20.68
N SER A 66 -7.10 11.10 -20.37
CA SER A 66 -6.51 12.31 -19.81
C SER A 66 -7.30 12.75 -18.58
N SER A 67 -6.62 13.30 -17.59
CA SER A 67 -7.24 13.79 -16.36
C SER A 67 -6.50 15.01 -15.83
N GLY A 68 -7.17 15.83 -15.02
CA GLY A 68 -6.52 16.85 -14.22
C GLY A 68 -5.66 16.20 -13.13
N ALA A 69 -4.50 16.81 -12.86
CA ALA A 69 -3.65 16.42 -11.74
C ALA A 69 -2.98 17.68 -11.17
N TYR A 70 -3.13 17.92 -9.89
CA TYR A 70 -2.45 19.05 -9.25
C TYR A 70 -0.94 18.83 -9.20
N TRP A 71 -0.19 19.88 -9.49
CA TRP A 71 1.26 19.85 -9.34
C TRP A 71 1.63 19.41 -7.92
N ARG A 72 2.48 18.38 -7.83
CA ARG A 72 2.91 17.75 -6.55
C ARG A 72 1.75 17.23 -5.67
N GLY A 73 0.62 16.92 -6.27
CA GLY A 73 -0.51 16.35 -5.55
C GLY A 73 -1.27 17.31 -4.64
N SER A 74 -0.91 18.58 -4.59
CA SER A 74 -1.56 19.59 -3.74
C SER A 74 -2.59 20.38 -4.49
N GLU A 75 -3.82 20.43 -4.00
CA GLU A 75 -4.92 21.25 -4.56
C GLU A 75 -4.64 22.76 -4.54
N LYS A 76 -3.66 23.22 -3.75
CA LYS A 76 -3.20 24.61 -3.72
C LYS A 76 -2.35 24.97 -4.93
N ASN A 77 -1.81 23.99 -5.63
CA ASN A 77 -0.97 24.15 -6.79
C ASN A 77 -1.79 24.14 -8.08
N LYS A 78 -1.17 24.55 -9.18
CA LYS A 78 -1.82 24.56 -10.49
C LYS A 78 -2.21 23.15 -10.92
N MET A 79 -3.43 23.04 -11.45
CA MET A 79 -3.89 21.80 -12.10
C MET A 79 -3.26 21.70 -13.48
N LEU A 80 -2.58 20.57 -13.71
CA LEU A 80 -2.00 20.18 -14.98
C LEU A 80 -2.87 19.11 -15.64
N THR A 81 -2.66 18.86 -16.94
CA THR A 81 -3.29 17.75 -17.63
C THR A 81 -2.32 16.56 -17.68
N ARG A 82 -2.74 15.44 -17.10
CA ARG A 82 -2.00 14.19 -17.16
C ARG A 82 -2.60 13.30 -18.25
N VAL A 83 -1.79 12.88 -19.21
CA VAL A 83 -2.17 11.99 -20.28
C VAL A 83 -1.61 10.60 -20.01
N TYR A 84 -2.46 9.58 -20.09
CA TYR A 84 -2.10 8.18 -19.92
C TYR A 84 -2.07 7.49 -21.27
N GLY A 85 -1.06 6.69 -21.50
CA GLY A 85 -0.90 5.90 -22.71
C GLY A 85 -0.17 4.59 -22.42
N THR A 86 -0.24 3.67 -23.34
CA THR A 86 0.50 2.40 -23.30
C THR A 86 1.08 2.07 -24.68
N ALA A 87 2.14 1.26 -24.71
CA ALA A 87 2.81 0.87 -25.94
C ALA A 87 3.30 -0.57 -25.85
N PHE A 88 3.23 -1.27 -26.99
CA PHE A 88 3.65 -2.67 -27.12
C PHE A 88 4.45 -2.90 -28.37
N THR A 89 5.21 -3.99 -28.39
CA THR A 89 5.97 -4.45 -29.57
C THR A 89 5.09 -5.15 -30.60
N LYS A 90 3.88 -5.59 -30.21
CA LYS A 90 2.91 -6.27 -31.08
C LYS A 90 1.52 -5.68 -30.88
N THR A 91 0.76 -5.56 -31.96
CA THR A 91 -0.65 -5.12 -31.90
C THR A 91 -1.52 -6.07 -31.07
N ALA A 92 -1.31 -7.38 -31.24
CA ALA A 92 -2.07 -8.38 -30.48
C ALA A 92 -1.92 -8.21 -28.95
N ASP A 93 -0.73 -7.85 -28.47
CA ASP A 93 -0.49 -7.60 -27.05
C ASP A 93 -1.21 -6.33 -26.57
N LEU A 94 -1.27 -5.29 -27.42
CA LEU A 94 -2.05 -4.08 -27.14
C LEU A 94 -3.55 -4.42 -27.06
N ASP A 95 -4.08 -5.18 -28.03
CA ASP A 95 -5.49 -5.55 -28.08
C ASP A 95 -5.88 -6.39 -26.83
N ALA A 96 -5.04 -7.35 -26.46
CA ALA A 96 -5.23 -8.13 -25.23
C ALA A 96 -5.23 -7.25 -23.97
N TYR A 97 -4.31 -6.30 -23.89
CA TYR A 97 -4.24 -5.33 -22.77
C TYR A 97 -5.49 -4.45 -22.72
N LEU A 98 -5.97 -3.94 -23.86
CA LEU A 98 -7.19 -3.12 -23.90
C LEU A 98 -8.43 -3.92 -23.50
N ALA A 99 -8.55 -5.17 -23.96
CA ALA A 99 -9.59 -6.07 -23.53
C ALA A 99 -9.56 -6.34 -22.01
N HIS A 100 -8.37 -6.52 -21.47
CA HIS A 100 -8.17 -6.67 -20.02
C HIS A 100 -8.60 -5.40 -19.25
N LEU A 101 -8.28 -4.21 -19.74
CA LEU A 101 -8.73 -2.95 -19.11
C LEU A 101 -10.26 -2.83 -19.11
N GLU A 102 -10.94 -3.24 -20.18
CA GLU A 102 -12.41 -3.25 -20.22
C GLU A 102 -13.01 -4.28 -19.24
N ASP A 103 -12.36 -5.43 -19.07
CA ASP A 103 -12.77 -6.42 -18.09
C ASP A 103 -12.57 -5.93 -16.63
N ILE A 104 -11.45 -5.25 -16.35
CA ILE A 104 -11.23 -4.58 -15.06
C ILE A 104 -12.36 -3.60 -14.73
N LYS A 105 -12.77 -2.76 -15.70
CA LYS A 105 -13.89 -1.82 -15.50
C LYS A 105 -15.21 -2.53 -15.16
N LYS A 106 -15.47 -3.69 -15.76
CA LYS A 106 -16.66 -4.49 -15.44
C LYS A 106 -16.63 -5.06 -14.03
N ARG A 107 -15.44 -5.34 -13.53
CA ARG A 107 -15.21 -5.89 -12.18
C ARG A 107 -14.92 -4.82 -11.12
N ASP A 108 -15.00 -3.53 -11.46
CA ASP A 108 -14.76 -2.44 -10.51
C ASP A 108 -15.69 -2.53 -9.30
N HIS A 109 -15.09 -2.69 -8.11
CA HIS A 109 -15.84 -2.92 -6.88
C HIS A 109 -16.69 -1.71 -6.47
N ASN A 110 -16.31 -0.47 -6.83
CA ASN A 110 -17.12 0.72 -6.55
C ASN A 110 -18.40 0.72 -7.40
N ARG A 111 -18.29 0.30 -8.66
CA ARG A 111 -19.44 0.14 -9.55
C ARG A 111 -20.35 -0.98 -9.03
N LEU A 112 -19.80 -2.17 -8.83
CA LEU A 112 -20.55 -3.34 -8.34
C LEU A 112 -21.14 -3.07 -6.96
N GLY A 113 -20.40 -2.41 -6.08
CA GLY A 113 -20.87 -2.02 -4.75
C GLY A 113 -22.13 -1.17 -4.79
N ARG A 114 -22.21 -0.20 -5.69
CA ARG A 114 -23.40 0.63 -5.90
C ARG A 114 -24.55 -0.15 -6.57
N GLU A 115 -24.28 -0.83 -7.68
CA GLU A 115 -25.27 -1.58 -8.44
C GLU A 115 -25.93 -2.70 -7.62
N MET A 116 -25.16 -3.37 -6.77
CA MET A 116 -25.62 -4.45 -5.91
C MET A 116 -26.05 -4.00 -4.50
N GLU A 117 -25.92 -2.72 -4.18
CA GLU A 117 -26.21 -2.14 -2.86
C GLU A 117 -25.38 -2.82 -1.74
N LEU A 118 -24.07 -2.98 -1.94
CA LEU A 118 -23.19 -3.62 -0.97
C LEU A 118 -22.63 -2.64 0.05
N PHE A 119 -22.25 -1.45 -0.39
CA PHE A 119 -21.75 -0.39 0.47
C PHE A 119 -21.99 0.99 -0.13
N THR A 120 -21.90 2.00 0.71
CA THR A 120 -21.98 3.41 0.32
C THR A 120 -21.08 4.27 1.18
N THR A 121 -20.82 5.49 0.73
CA THR A 121 -20.11 6.53 1.49
C THR A 121 -21.04 7.73 1.66
N VAL A 122 -20.97 8.40 2.80
CA VAL A 122 -21.82 9.55 3.13
C VAL A 122 -20.92 10.66 3.67
N ASP A 123 -21.02 11.84 3.10
CA ASP A 123 -20.13 12.97 3.43
C ASP A 123 -20.12 13.36 4.91
N VAL A 124 -21.29 13.31 5.55
CA VAL A 124 -21.42 13.63 6.99
C VAL A 124 -20.71 12.61 7.90
N ILE A 125 -20.47 11.39 7.41
CA ILE A 125 -19.68 10.37 8.13
C ILE A 125 -18.19 10.56 7.84
N GLY A 126 -17.86 10.94 6.61
CA GLY A 126 -16.50 11.22 6.18
C GLY A 126 -15.95 10.24 5.16
N GLN A 127 -14.94 10.72 4.44
CA GLN A 127 -14.25 9.93 3.43
C GLN A 127 -13.44 8.78 4.07
N GLY A 128 -13.38 7.64 3.39
CA GLY A 128 -12.65 6.46 3.89
C GLY A 128 -13.35 5.72 5.03
N LEU A 129 -14.62 6.06 5.31
CA LEU A 129 -15.47 5.41 6.32
C LEU A 129 -16.74 4.85 5.65
N PRO A 130 -16.63 3.78 4.84
CA PRO A 130 -17.75 3.23 4.11
C PRO A 130 -18.78 2.57 5.05
N LEU A 131 -20.05 2.73 4.73
CA LEU A 131 -21.15 2.01 5.33
C LEU A 131 -21.40 0.72 4.56
N LEU A 132 -21.31 -0.42 5.22
CA LEU A 132 -21.74 -1.69 4.65
C LEU A 132 -23.27 -1.77 4.69
N MET A 133 -23.88 -1.91 3.53
CA MET A 133 -25.32 -2.15 3.40
C MET A 133 -25.67 -3.60 3.78
N PRO A 134 -26.93 -3.95 4.04
CA PRO A 134 -27.30 -5.29 4.52
C PRO A 134 -26.70 -6.46 3.73
N LYS A 135 -26.67 -6.37 2.40
CA LYS A 135 -26.06 -7.40 1.54
C LYS A 135 -24.54 -7.49 1.73
N GLY A 136 -23.86 -6.33 1.75
CA GLY A 136 -22.40 -6.26 1.98
C GLY A 136 -22.05 -6.73 3.40
N ALA A 137 -22.80 -6.30 4.42
CA ALA A 137 -22.60 -6.74 5.79
C ALA A 137 -22.76 -8.27 5.91
N LYS A 138 -23.71 -8.86 5.17
CA LYS A 138 -23.91 -10.31 5.15
C LYS A 138 -22.71 -11.05 4.52
N ILE A 139 -22.14 -10.52 3.44
CA ILE A 139 -20.94 -11.08 2.81
C ILE A 139 -19.78 -11.05 3.81
N ILE A 140 -19.50 -9.89 4.41
CA ILE A 140 -18.39 -9.74 5.38
C ILE A 140 -18.59 -10.68 6.57
N GLN A 141 -19.82 -10.75 7.13
CA GLN A 141 -20.10 -11.66 8.23
C GLN A 141 -19.85 -13.13 7.88
N THR A 142 -20.21 -13.53 6.65
CA THR A 142 -19.99 -14.91 6.18
C THR A 142 -18.51 -15.21 6.03
N LEU A 143 -17.75 -14.30 5.40
CA LEU A 143 -16.29 -14.44 5.26
C LEU A 143 -15.58 -14.46 6.61
N GLN A 144 -15.99 -13.58 7.53
CA GLN A 144 -15.41 -13.50 8.86
C GLN A 144 -15.61 -14.80 9.65
N ARG A 145 -16.83 -15.33 9.68
CA ARG A 145 -17.11 -16.59 10.36
C ARG A 145 -16.32 -17.75 9.76
N TRP A 146 -16.30 -17.80 8.43
CA TRP A 146 -15.57 -18.86 7.71
C TRP A 146 -14.07 -18.86 8.02
N ILE A 147 -13.42 -17.67 7.98
CA ILE A 147 -11.99 -17.59 8.27
C ILE A 147 -11.69 -17.89 9.74
N GLU A 148 -12.54 -17.44 10.65
CA GLU A 148 -12.43 -17.73 12.08
C GLU A 148 -12.50 -19.23 12.37
N ASP A 149 -13.49 -19.94 11.83
CA ASP A 149 -13.65 -21.38 11.97
C ASP A 149 -12.47 -22.15 11.34
N LEU A 150 -11.98 -21.67 10.19
CA LEU A 150 -10.84 -22.26 9.51
C LEU A 150 -9.54 -22.14 10.32
N GLU A 151 -9.26 -20.96 10.86
CA GLU A 151 -8.09 -20.71 11.71
C GLU A 151 -8.16 -21.55 12.99
N GLU A 152 -9.30 -21.59 13.65
CA GLU A 152 -9.50 -22.42 14.85
C GLU A 152 -9.24 -23.90 14.55
N SER A 153 -9.72 -24.41 13.41
CA SER A 153 -9.49 -25.80 12.98
C SER A 153 -8.01 -26.13 12.74
N ARG A 154 -7.17 -25.09 12.53
CA ARG A 154 -5.71 -25.18 12.35
C ARG A 154 -4.92 -24.88 13.63
N GLY A 155 -5.61 -24.78 14.77
CA GLY A 155 -5.00 -24.59 16.09
C GLY A 155 -4.64 -23.14 16.41
N TYR A 156 -5.24 -22.18 15.71
CA TYR A 156 -5.15 -20.77 16.11
C TYR A 156 -6.09 -20.49 17.29
N VAL A 157 -5.60 -19.71 18.26
CA VAL A 157 -6.34 -19.37 19.48
C VAL A 157 -6.82 -17.92 19.39
N ARG A 158 -8.11 -17.70 19.61
CA ARG A 158 -8.73 -16.37 19.52
C ARG A 158 -8.33 -15.45 20.65
N THR A 159 -8.03 -14.24 20.30
CA THR A 159 -7.82 -13.11 21.21
C THR A 159 -8.75 -11.96 20.84
N LYS A 160 -8.91 -11.02 21.78
CA LYS A 160 -9.62 -9.76 21.55
C LYS A 160 -8.91 -8.67 22.30
N THR A 161 -8.44 -7.66 21.59
CA THR A 161 -7.66 -6.56 22.16
C THR A 161 -8.35 -5.21 21.95
N PRO A 162 -8.02 -4.19 22.75
CA PRO A 162 -8.63 -2.86 22.65
C PRO A 162 -8.34 -2.17 21.30
N PHE A 163 -9.23 -1.26 20.89
CA PHE A 163 -9.08 -0.47 19.67
C PHE A 163 -8.09 0.69 19.82
N MET A 164 -7.73 1.05 21.05
CA MET A 164 -6.81 2.14 21.35
C MET A 164 -5.87 1.77 22.48
N ALA A 165 -4.74 2.43 22.52
CA ALA A 165 -3.77 2.34 23.61
C ALA A 165 -3.09 3.68 23.85
N LYS A 166 -2.38 3.78 24.97
CA LYS A 166 -1.48 4.90 25.22
C LYS A 166 -0.37 4.95 24.18
N SER A 167 0.07 6.15 23.83
CA SER A 167 1.19 6.38 22.93
C SER A 167 2.45 5.59 23.31
N ASP A 168 2.62 5.30 24.62
CA ASP A 168 3.75 4.53 25.12
C ASP A 168 3.86 3.13 24.52
N LEU A 169 2.72 2.45 24.24
CA LEU A 169 2.73 1.16 23.57
C LEU A 169 3.40 1.25 22.19
N TYR A 170 3.09 2.29 21.46
CA TYR A 170 3.60 2.52 20.11
C TYR A 170 5.03 3.06 20.10
N LYS A 171 5.44 3.77 21.16
CA LYS A 171 6.84 4.17 21.37
C LYS A 171 7.72 2.95 21.67
N ILE A 172 7.28 2.04 22.54
CA ILE A 172 7.98 0.78 22.84
C ILE A 172 8.18 -0.08 21.59
N SER A 173 7.19 -0.13 20.71
CA SER A 173 7.23 -0.93 19.47
C SER A 173 7.86 -0.19 18.27
N GLY A 174 8.32 1.05 18.44
CA GLY A 174 8.93 1.87 17.39
C GLY A 174 7.96 2.46 16.36
N HIS A 175 6.67 2.14 16.46
CA HIS A 175 5.68 2.62 15.49
C HIS A 175 5.38 4.12 15.63
N TRP A 176 5.54 4.68 16.82
CA TRP A 176 5.29 6.10 17.05
C TRP A 176 6.21 6.99 16.21
N ASP A 177 7.47 6.64 16.10
CA ASP A 177 8.46 7.44 15.39
C ASP A 177 8.32 7.34 13.86
N HIS A 178 7.82 6.20 13.36
CA HIS A 178 7.77 5.93 11.92
C HIS A 178 6.38 6.11 11.29
N TYR A 179 5.29 6.02 12.08
CA TYR A 179 3.91 5.97 11.56
C TYR A 179 2.95 6.95 12.24
N LYS A 180 3.43 7.88 13.09
CA LYS A 180 2.57 8.80 13.83
C LYS A 180 1.63 9.60 12.95
N GLU A 181 2.08 10.06 11.79
CA GLU A 181 1.27 10.82 10.83
C GLU A 181 0.10 10.00 10.28
N GLY A 182 0.29 8.69 10.13
CA GLY A 182 -0.74 7.74 9.72
C GLY A 182 -1.64 7.23 10.85
N MET A 183 -1.54 7.77 12.07
CA MET A 183 -2.34 7.35 13.22
C MET A 183 -3.37 8.41 13.61
N PHE A 184 -4.54 7.97 14.08
CA PHE A 184 -5.49 8.83 14.78
C PHE A 184 -5.05 8.99 16.22
N VAL A 185 -4.52 10.15 16.56
CA VAL A 185 -4.02 10.50 17.91
C VAL A 185 -5.09 11.29 18.65
N ILE A 186 -5.32 10.94 19.91
CA ILE A 186 -6.27 11.57 20.82
C ILE A 186 -5.49 12.20 21.97
N GLY A 187 -5.56 13.51 22.07
CA GLY A 187 -4.77 14.31 23.02
C GLY A 187 -3.56 14.99 22.39
N ASP A 188 -2.90 15.83 23.17
CA ASP A 188 -1.71 16.60 22.79
C ASP A 188 -0.55 16.23 23.70
N GLU A 189 0.55 15.73 23.13
CA GLU A 189 1.75 15.34 23.88
C GLU A 189 2.37 16.46 24.72
N LYS A 190 2.11 17.73 24.36
CA LYS A 190 2.66 18.88 25.06
C LYS A 190 1.83 19.31 26.28
N ASN A 191 0.52 19.03 26.24
CA ASN A 191 -0.45 19.58 27.17
C ASN A 191 -1.16 18.51 28.02
N ASP A 192 -1.23 17.28 27.54
CA ASP A 192 -1.98 16.22 28.18
C ASP A 192 -1.08 15.24 28.93
N LYS A 193 -1.56 14.79 30.10
CA LYS A 193 -0.87 13.76 30.88
C LYS A 193 -0.89 12.38 30.23
N GLU A 194 -1.88 12.14 29.39
CA GLU A 194 -2.08 10.88 28.68
C GLU A 194 -2.50 11.14 27.24
N VAL A 195 -1.77 10.56 26.30
CA VAL A 195 -2.07 10.59 24.88
C VAL A 195 -2.40 9.18 24.43
N LEU A 196 -3.54 9.03 23.79
CA LEU A 196 -4.02 7.77 23.24
C LEU A 196 -3.92 7.79 21.71
N ALA A 197 -3.91 6.62 21.09
CA ALA A 197 -4.08 6.51 19.65
C ALA A 197 -4.93 5.29 19.30
N LEU A 198 -5.72 5.41 18.23
CA LEU A 198 -6.38 4.27 17.62
C LEU A 198 -5.33 3.37 16.97
N ARG A 199 -5.53 2.05 17.07
CA ARG A 199 -4.55 1.07 16.62
C ARG A 199 -4.47 1.00 15.08
N PRO A 200 -3.30 1.23 14.47
CA PRO A 200 -3.10 0.99 13.04
C PRO A 200 -2.75 -0.47 12.74
N MET A 201 -2.44 -1.26 13.79
CA MET A 201 -2.07 -2.68 13.77
C MET A 201 -2.31 -3.32 15.13
N THR A 202 -2.34 -4.63 15.20
CA THR A 202 -2.62 -5.38 16.44
C THR A 202 -1.35 -5.97 17.10
N CYS A 203 -0.23 -6.02 16.38
CA CYS A 203 1.02 -6.66 16.82
C CYS A 203 1.43 -6.31 18.26
N PRO A 204 1.53 -5.03 18.67
CA PRO A 204 1.96 -4.69 20.02
C PRO A 204 1.04 -5.25 21.11
N PHE A 205 -0.27 -5.30 20.84
CA PHE A 205 -1.24 -5.84 21.80
C PHE A 205 -1.08 -7.36 21.96
N GLN A 206 -0.86 -8.08 20.87
CA GLN A 206 -0.68 -9.54 20.88
C GLN A 206 0.55 -9.95 21.67
N TYR A 207 1.63 -9.17 21.64
CA TYR A 207 2.81 -9.42 22.49
C TYR A 207 2.49 -9.28 23.97
N TYR A 208 1.61 -8.35 24.36
CA TYR A 208 1.15 -8.24 25.74
C TYR A 208 0.20 -9.37 26.13
N VAL A 209 -0.65 -9.84 25.21
CA VAL A 209 -1.46 -11.05 25.44
C VAL A 209 -0.53 -12.25 25.75
N TYR A 210 0.53 -12.41 24.93
CA TYR A 210 1.52 -13.47 25.19
C TYR A 210 2.22 -13.32 26.54
N LYS A 211 2.63 -12.10 26.90
CA LYS A 211 3.31 -11.78 28.17
C LYS A 211 2.41 -11.86 29.40
N ALA A 212 1.09 -11.85 29.24
CA ALA A 212 0.14 -11.80 30.36
C ALA A 212 0.17 -13.05 31.25
N SER A 213 0.72 -14.17 30.77
CA SER A 213 0.90 -15.37 31.57
C SER A 213 2.26 -16.00 31.29
N GLN A 214 2.80 -16.68 32.30
CA GLN A 214 4.06 -17.39 32.18
C GLN A 214 3.94 -18.52 31.16
N LYS A 215 4.89 -18.63 30.25
CA LYS A 215 4.97 -19.64 29.20
C LYS A 215 6.26 -20.40 29.28
N SER A 216 6.21 -21.68 28.87
CA SER A 216 7.37 -22.52 28.68
C SER A 216 7.67 -22.71 27.20
N TYR A 217 8.90 -23.04 26.86
CA TYR A 217 9.27 -23.44 25.49
C TYR A 217 8.47 -24.67 25.00
N LYS A 218 7.91 -25.46 25.91
CA LYS A 218 7.05 -26.62 25.59
C LYS A 218 5.66 -26.22 25.14
N ASP A 219 5.23 -24.99 25.42
CA ASP A 219 3.93 -24.47 25.02
C ASP A 219 3.93 -23.98 23.55
N LEU A 220 5.13 -23.88 22.94
CA LEU A 220 5.30 -23.40 21.56
C LEU A 220 5.16 -24.53 20.55
N PRO A 221 4.57 -24.27 19.38
CA PRO A 221 4.15 -22.96 18.85
C PRO A 221 2.82 -22.48 19.45
N ILE A 222 2.70 -21.16 19.65
CA ILE A 222 1.45 -20.51 20.01
C ILE A 222 1.01 -19.62 18.83
N ARG A 223 -0.20 -19.84 18.33
CA ARG A 223 -0.78 -19.08 17.21
C ARG A 223 -1.93 -18.24 17.74
N LEU A 224 -1.69 -16.93 17.96
CA LEU A 224 -2.71 -15.99 18.45
C LEU A 224 -3.38 -15.34 17.25
N ALA A 225 -4.68 -15.48 17.10
CA ALA A 225 -5.45 -14.90 16.01
C ALA A 225 -6.48 -13.88 16.51
N GLU A 226 -6.71 -12.84 15.71
CA GLU A 226 -7.74 -11.85 15.98
C GLU A 226 -8.35 -11.33 14.68
N THR A 227 -9.67 -11.28 14.61
CA THR A 227 -10.35 -10.46 13.61
C THR A 227 -10.38 -9.04 14.14
N SER A 228 -9.48 -8.22 13.61
CA SER A 228 -9.11 -6.92 14.14
C SER A 228 -9.66 -5.78 13.31
N THR A 229 -10.32 -4.83 13.96
CA THR A 229 -10.61 -3.53 13.34
C THR A 229 -9.43 -2.59 13.57
N LEU A 230 -8.92 -2.03 12.47
CA LEU A 230 -7.78 -1.14 12.44
C LEU A 230 -8.16 0.23 11.88
N PHE A 231 -7.35 1.23 12.21
CA PHE A 231 -7.59 2.63 11.85
C PHE A 231 -6.31 3.25 11.31
N ARG A 232 -6.39 3.89 10.14
CA ARG A 232 -5.28 4.60 9.52
C ARG A 232 -5.73 5.95 9.03
N ASN A 233 -4.99 6.99 9.38
CA ASN A 233 -5.28 8.36 8.96
C ASN A 233 -4.76 8.57 7.53
N GLU A 234 -5.44 7.92 6.57
CA GLU A 234 -5.09 8.01 5.15
C GLU A 234 -5.42 9.39 4.58
N ASP A 235 -4.56 9.88 3.70
CA ASP A 235 -4.79 11.14 3.00
C ASP A 235 -5.94 11.02 2.00
N SER A 236 -6.66 12.13 1.77
CA SER A 236 -7.84 12.15 0.90
C SER A 236 -7.56 11.68 -0.52
N GLY A 237 -6.37 11.96 -1.06
CA GLY A 237 -5.96 11.56 -2.41
C GLY A 237 -5.57 10.08 -2.56
N GLU A 238 -5.40 9.36 -1.45
CA GLU A 238 -4.99 7.97 -1.45
C GLU A 238 -6.14 6.99 -1.26
N MET A 239 -7.26 7.47 -0.73
CA MET A 239 -8.43 6.63 -0.44
C MET A 239 -9.10 6.13 -1.72
N HIS A 240 -9.46 4.84 -1.74
CA HIS A 240 -10.08 4.21 -2.90
C HIS A 240 -11.06 3.09 -2.50
N GLY A 241 -12.35 3.37 -2.63
CA GLY A 241 -13.45 2.42 -2.41
C GLY A 241 -13.35 1.69 -1.07
N LEU A 242 -13.26 0.35 -1.12
CA LEU A 242 -13.00 -0.51 0.04
C LEU A 242 -11.55 -0.96 0.14
N THR A 243 -10.70 -0.65 -0.84
CA THR A 243 -9.32 -1.13 -0.89
C THR A 243 -8.35 -0.26 -0.08
N ARG A 244 -8.64 1.03 0.07
CA ARG A 244 -7.88 1.93 0.93
C ARG A 244 -8.80 2.88 1.68
N VAL A 245 -8.96 2.62 2.95
CA VAL A 245 -9.96 3.24 3.84
C VAL A 245 -9.34 3.60 5.18
N ARG A 246 -10.01 4.44 5.96
CA ARG A 246 -9.55 4.86 7.28
C ARG A 246 -9.88 3.87 8.39
N GLN A 247 -10.90 3.04 8.18
CA GLN A 247 -11.27 1.95 9.09
C GLN A 247 -11.50 0.68 8.27
N PHE A 248 -10.86 -0.42 8.66
CA PHE A 248 -11.00 -1.72 8.01
C PHE A 248 -10.84 -2.86 9.02
N THR A 249 -11.26 -4.04 8.63
CA THR A 249 -11.13 -5.25 9.44
C THR A 249 -10.27 -6.26 8.69
N ILE A 250 -9.29 -6.85 9.38
CA ILE A 250 -8.46 -7.94 8.86
C ILE A 250 -8.55 -9.15 9.78
N SER A 251 -8.38 -10.34 9.23
CA SER A 251 -8.02 -11.52 10.03
C SER A 251 -6.50 -11.60 10.05
N GLU A 252 -5.91 -11.55 11.22
CA GLU A 252 -4.47 -11.55 11.43
C GLU A 252 -4.08 -12.49 12.56
N ALA A 253 -2.86 -12.98 12.52
CA ALA A 253 -2.33 -13.83 13.57
C ALA A 253 -0.85 -13.49 13.87
N HIS A 254 -0.45 -13.77 15.11
CA HIS A 254 0.94 -13.69 15.57
C HIS A 254 1.34 -15.06 16.08
N LEU A 255 2.35 -15.63 15.44
CA LEU A 255 2.88 -16.95 15.78
C LEU A 255 4.14 -16.77 16.60
N ILE A 256 4.12 -17.31 17.82
CA ILE A 256 5.28 -17.36 18.70
C ILE A 256 5.86 -18.75 18.61
N VAL A 257 7.07 -18.86 18.11
CA VAL A 257 7.68 -20.12 17.72
C VAL A 257 9.11 -20.23 18.23
N ARG A 258 9.65 -21.43 18.35
CA ARG A 258 11.09 -21.66 18.49
C ARG A 258 11.75 -21.59 17.11
N PRO A 259 13.07 -21.30 17.04
CA PRO A 259 13.78 -21.27 15.77
C PRO A 259 13.63 -22.55 14.92
N ASP A 260 13.62 -23.70 15.57
CA ASP A 260 13.44 -25.01 14.91
C ASP A 260 12.02 -25.28 14.37
N GLN A 261 11.05 -24.45 14.76
CA GLN A 261 9.65 -24.56 14.30
C GLN A 261 9.34 -23.55 13.17
N MET A 262 10.23 -22.59 12.90
CA MET A 262 9.95 -21.45 12.01
C MET A 262 9.56 -21.88 10.60
N ASP A 263 10.30 -22.82 10.01
CA ASP A 263 10.05 -23.27 8.62
C ASP A 263 8.68 -23.95 8.47
N GLU A 264 8.31 -24.78 9.45
CA GLU A 264 7.02 -25.48 9.43
C GLU A 264 5.85 -24.50 9.59
N GLU A 265 5.97 -23.59 10.55
CA GLU A 265 4.92 -22.58 10.80
C GLU A 265 4.79 -21.59 9.64
N PHE A 266 5.90 -21.19 9.04
CA PHE A 266 5.87 -20.32 7.85
C PHE A 266 5.19 -21.00 6.65
N LYS A 267 5.51 -22.27 6.39
CA LYS A 267 4.80 -23.07 5.36
C LYS A 267 3.32 -23.18 5.67
N GLY A 268 2.96 -23.41 6.95
CA GLY A 268 1.57 -23.44 7.40
C GLY A 268 0.81 -22.14 7.11
N CYS A 269 1.44 -20.97 7.30
CA CYS A 269 0.86 -19.68 6.95
C CYS A 269 0.62 -19.55 5.44
N ILE A 270 1.61 -19.95 4.62
CA ILE A 270 1.46 -19.93 3.15
C ILE A 270 0.34 -20.87 2.71
N ASP A 271 0.26 -22.06 3.26
CA ASP A 271 -0.77 -23.05 2.93
C ASP A 271 -2.17 -22.55 3.32
N LEU A 272 -2.30 -21.86 4.47
CA LEU A 272 -3.55 -21.21 4.86
C LEU A 272 -3.95 -20.12 3.87
N ALA A 273 -3.02 -19.24 3.52
CA ALA A 273 -3.26 -18.17 2.56
C ALA A 273 -3.68 -18.73 1.19
N ARG A 274 -2.97 -19.74 0.68
CA ARG A 274 -3.30 -20.42 -0.58
C ARG A 274 -4.66 -21.08 -0.54
N TYR A 275 -4.98 -21.75 0.56
CA TYR A 275 -6.31 -22.35 0.74
C TYR A 275 -7.42 -21.31 0.66
N CYS A 276 -7.25 -20.16 1.32
CA CYS A 276 -8.19 -19.05 1.26
C CYS A 276 -8.35 -18.52 -0.17
N LEU A 277 -7.25 -18.24 -0.85
CA LEU A 277 -7.24 -17.73 -2.22
C LEU A 277 -7.91 -18.73 -3.19
N ARG A 278 -7.61 -20.01 -3.07
CA ARG A 278 -8.24 -21.07 -3.88
C ARG A 278 -9.74 -21.14 -3.64
N THR A 279 -10.17 -21.09 -2.39
CA THR A 279 -11.60 -21.13 -2.02
C THR A 279 -12.36 -19.96 -2.58
N LEU A 280 -11.70 -18.78 -2.67
CA LEU A 280 -12.26 -17.56 -3.26
C LEU A 280 -12.10 -17.48 -4.78
N GLY A 281 -11.42 -18.45 -5.42
CA GLY A 281 -11.17 -18.45 -6.87
C GLY A 281 -10.11 -17.44 -7.32
N LEU A 282 -9.19 -17.03 -6.43
CA LEU A 282 -8.20 -15.98 -6.67
C LEU A 282 -6.76 -16.51 -6.79
N GLU A 283 -6.51 -17.81 -6.60
CA GLU A 283 -5.14 -18.37 -6.51
C GLU A 283 -4.33 -18.15 -7.80
N GLU A 284 -4.96 -18.22 -8.97
CA GLU A 284 -4.30 -18.06 -10.26
C GLU A 284 -3.85 -16.61 -10.55
N ASP A 285 -4.50 -15.64 -9.90
CA ASP A 285 -4.22 -14.22 -10.09
C ASP A 285 -3.15 -13.69 -9.11
N VAL A 286 -2.58 -14.56 -8.26
CA VAL A 286 -1.66 -14.15 -7.18
C VAL A 286 -0.21 -14.40 -7.54
N THR A 287 0.62 -13.38 -7.32
CA THR A 287 2.07 -13.47 -7.40
C THR A 287 2.69 -13.35 -6.01
N TYR A 288 3.54 -14.30 -5.65
CA TYR A 288 4.27 -14.28 -4.38
C TYR A 288 5.60 -13.55 -4.55
N ARG A 289 5.88 -12.60 -3.66
CA ARG A 289 7.15 -11.87 -3.62
C ARG A 289 7.77 -11.95 -2.23
N LEU A 290 8.96 -12.51 -2.14
CA LEU A 290 9.77 -12.47 -0.93
C LEU A 290 10.57 -11.17 -0.90
N SER A 291 10.30 -10.34 0.12
CA SER A 291 11.08 -9.13 0.37
C SER A 291 12.27 -9.49 1.25
N LYS A 292 13.47 -9.03 0.82
CA LYS A 292 14.70 -9.17 1.62
C LYS A 292 15.06 -7.83 2.26
N TRP A 293 15.77 -7.88 3.38
CA TRP A 293 16.34 -6.69 3.97
C TRP A 293 17.46 -6.11 3.10
N ASP A 294 17.69 -4.80 3.21
CA ASP A 294 18.77 -4.12 2.50
C ASP A 294 19.95 -3.87 3.46
N PRO A 295 21.11 -4.53 3.28
CA PRO A 295 22.28 -4.35 4.14
C PRO A 295 22.85 -2.94 4.10
N ASN A 296 22.54 -2.16 3.07
CA ASN A 296 23.01 -0.79 2.89
C ASN A 296 22.09 0.24 3.56
N ASN A 297 20.91 -0.17 4.06
CA ASN A 297 19.94 0.71 4.70
C ASN A 297 19.48 0.12 6.04
N LYS A 298 20.41 0.03 6.98
CA LYS A 298 20.19 -0.57 8.31
C LYS A 298 19.26 0.25 9.22
N GLU A 299 19.09 1.53 8.95
CA GLU A 299 18.16 2.38 9.71
C GLU A 299 16.70 2.01 9.40
N LYS A 300 16.41 1.65 8.15
CA LYS A 300 15.07 1.28 7.71
C LYS A 300 14.76 -0.20 7.91
N TYR A 301 15.78 -1.06 7.76
CA TYR A 301 15.61 -2.51 7.80
C TYR A 301 16.38 -3.11 8.97
N ILE A 302 15.63 -3.58 9.97
CA ILE A 302 16.19 -4.27 11.12
C ILE A 302 16.23 -5.76 10.80
N GLY A 303 17.42 -6.34 10.74
CA GLY A 303 17.59 -7.75 10.44
C GLY A 303 19.07 -8.13 10.30
N THR A 304 19.31 -9.42 10.10
CA THR A 304 20.64 -9.99 9.81
C THR A 304 20.53 -10.88 8.58
N GLU A 305 21.66 -11.29 8.00
CA GLU A 305 21.70 -12.24 6.86
C GLU A 305 21.17 -13.63 7.22
N GLU A 306 21.05 -13.93 8.51
CA GLU A 306 20.65 -15.24 9.04
C GLU A 306 19.12 -15.35 9.26
N VAL A 307 18.35 -14.26 9.10
CA VAL A 307 16.90 -14.22 9.37
C VAL A 307 16.09 -14.01 8.06
#